data_c7b1cb6f138752085d104a00928c4de3
#
_entry.id   c7b1cb6f138752085d104a00928c4de3
#
_cell.length_a   1.000
_cell.length_b   1.000
_cell.length_c   1.000
_cell.angle_alpha   90.00
_cell.angle_beta   90.00
_cell.angle_gamma   90.00
#
_symmetry.space_group_name_H-M   'P 1'
#
loop_
_entity.id
_entity.type
_entity.pdbx_description
1 polymer ?
#
loop_
_entity_poly.entity_id
_entity_poly.type
_entity_poly.pdbx_seq_one_letter_code
_entity_poly.pdbx_strand_id
1 'polypeptide(L)'
;MSLQGMWYRSAHPIVAQLLSPLSAVFKWASNRRMVRLKTIAKPFEVPVIVVGNITVGGTGKTPMIQWLSAQLMAEGLRVAIVSRGYGGKSKQFPLVVDPRGDATLAGDEATLLAQSTHCPVIVDPNRPQAVSYAIATHHPDVILSDDGMQHYAMHRDLEIVMVDSIRGFGNGRLLPAGPLREPLDRLETVDHICVKQVEPGPLHHSIPKSNQVNLLPVVLGSLRQVVGIQGVPVDAFVHLVAGIGDPHGFFSVAEAMGFRGQCHAFADH
;
A
#
# COMPACT_ATOMS: atom_id res chain seq x y z
N MET A 1 -17.31 16.75 8.08
CA MET A 1 -16.74 16.74 6.69
C MET A 1 -15.47 15.96 6.71
N SER A 2 -15.35 14.86 5.96
CA SER A 2 -14.09 14.11 5.90
C SER A 2 -13.13 14.77 4.92
N LEU A 3 -11.84 14.84 5.25
CA LEU A 3 -10.78 15.32 4.37
C LEU A 3 -10.74 14.53 3.05
N GLN A 4 -11.06 13.24 3.09
CA GLN A 4 -11.12 12.39 1.90
C GLN A 4 -12.20 12.86 0.91
N GLY A 5 -13.37 13.33 1.37
CA GLY A 5 -14.41 13.87 0.50
C GLY A 5 -13.96 15.11 -0.27
N MET A 6 -13.09 15.93 0.31
CA MET A 6 -12.52 17.12 -0.32
C MET A 6 -11.48 16.75 -1.39
N TRP A 7 -10.71 15.71 -1.18
CA TRP A 7 -9.61 15.31 -2.08
C TRP A 7 -10.08 14.58 -3.34
N TYR A 8 -11.16 13.79 -3.23
CA TYR A 8 -11.63 12.90 -4.29
C TYR A 8 -12.97 13.34 -4.91
N ARG A 9 -13.70 14.23 -4.24
CA ARG A 9 -14.92 14.83 -4.79
C ARG A 9 -14.64 16.32 -5.01
N SER A 10 -14.88 16.83 -6.20
CA SER A 10 -14.63 18.24 -6.62
C SER A 10 -15.39 19.31 -5.79
N ALA A 11 -15.86 18.96 -4.60
CA ALA A 11 -16.86 19.72 -3.85
C ALA A 11 -16.35 21.02 -3.21
N HIS A 12 -15.04 21.23 -3.03
CA HIS A 12 -14.55 22.41 -2.30
C HIS A 12 -13.23 22.96 -2.85
N PRO A 13 -13.20 23.56 -4.05
CA PRO A 13 -11.99 24.15 -4.63
C PRO A 13 -11.40 25.26 -3.77
N ILE A 14 -12.22 26.02 -3.06
CA ILE A 14 -11.82 27.13 -2.20
C ILE A 14 -10.97 26.63 -1.02
N VAL A 15 -11.37 25.56 -0.35
CA VAL A 15 -10.61 25.01 0.78
C VAL A 15 -9.27 24.48 0.30
N ALA A 16 -9.23 23.79 -0.85
CA ALA A 16 -7.98 23.31 -1.43
C ALA A 16 -7.04 24.49 -1.84
N GLN A 17 -7.59 25.62 -2.27
CA GLN A 17 -6.81 26.84 -2.56
C GLN A 17 -6.25 27.45 -1.28
N LEU A 18 -7.03 27.57 -0.21
CA LEU A 18 -6.59 28.09 1.07
C LEU A 18 -5.46 27.23 1.70
N LEU A 19 -5.49 25.91 1.45
CA LEU A 19 -4.45 25.00 1.93
C LEU A 19 -3.21 24.93 1.02
N SER A 20 -3.24 25.53 -0.17
CA SER A 20 -2.14 25.48 -1.13
C SER A 20 -0.80 26.01 -0.59
N PRO A 21 -0.73 27.07 0.22
CA PRO A 21 0.54 27.51 0.81
C PRO A 21 1.17 26.45 1.71
N LEU A 22 0.35 25.75 2.50
CA LEU A 22 0.83 24.64 3.35
C LEU A 22 1.34 23.48 2.51
N SER A 23 0.72 23.19 1.37
CA SER A 23 1.20 22.17 0.42
C SER A 23 2.54 22.56 -0.21
N ALA A 24 2.79 23.85 -0.45
CA ALA A 24 4.09 24.32 -0.93
C ALA A 24 5.19 24.10 0.12
N VAL A 25 4.91 24.38 1.39
CA VAL A 25 5.82 24.10 2.51
C VAL A 25 6.06 22.59 2.65
N PHE A 26 5.01 21.79 2.55
CA PHE A 26 5.10 20.33 2.57
C PHE A 26 5.99 19.81 1.42
N LYS A 27 5.78 20.30 0.19
CA LYS A 27 6.61 19.97 -0.98
C LYS A 27 8.08 20.27 -0.74
N TRP A 28 8.37 21.47 -0.26
CA TRP A 28 9.74 21.89 0.02
C TRP A 28 10.41 21.01 1.07
N ALA A 29 9.72 20.76 2.19
CA ALA A 29 10.24 19.93 3.28
C ALA A 29 10.47 18.47 2.83
N SER A 30 9.50 17.89 2.09
CA SER A 30 9.58 16.53 1.56
C SER A 30 10.71 16.38 0.56
N ASN A 31 10.88 17.33 -0.38
CA ASN A 31 11.98 17.32 -1.35
C ASN A 31 13.36 17.44 -0.67
N ARG A 32 13.49 18.35 0.31
CA ARG A 32 14.73 18.50 1.07
C ARG A 32 15.09 17.21 1.83
N ARG A 33 14.09 16.57 2.46
CA ARG A 33 14.27 15.29 3.13
C ARG A 33 14.67 14.19 2.14
N MET A 34 14.00 14.09 1.01
CA MET A 34 14.29 13.12 -0.05
C MET A 34 15.74 13.23 -0.53
N VAL A 35 16.16 14.42 -0.94
CA VAL A 35 17.54 14.66 -1.43
C VAL A 35 18.55 14.24 -0.37
N ARG A 36 18.39 14.70 0.88
CA ARG A 36 19.30 14.36 1.98
C ARG A 36 19.35 12.84 2.24
N LEU A 37 18.21 12.14 2.21
CA LEU A 37 18.17 10.71 2.53
C LEU A 37 18.72 9.87 1.39
N LYS A 38 18.50 10.25 0.13
CA LYS A 38 19.09 9.55 -1.02
C LYS A 38 20.63 9.56 -1.01
N THR A 39 21.26 10.61 -0.46
CA THR A 39 22.74 10.70 -0.41
C THR A 39 23.37 9.72 0.59
N ILE A 40 22.61 9.24 1.56
CA ILE A 40 23.09 8.28 2.57
C ILE A 40 22.67 6.83 2.31
N ALA A 41 21.78 6.64 1.34
CA ALA A 41 21.31 5.30 0.97
C ALA A 41 22.47 4.52 0.33
N LYS A 42 22.76 3.34 0.88
CA LYS A 42 23.79 2.43 0.37
C LYS A 42 23.12 1.19 -0.22
N PRO A 43 23.63 0.66 -1.35
CA PRO A 43 23.17 -0.61 -1.89
C PRO A 43 23.29 -1.74 -0.86
N PHE A 44 22.40 -2.71 -0.95
CA PHE A 44 22.46 -3.96 -0.22
C PHE A 44 23.01 -5.08 -1.09
N GLU A 45 23.40 -6.18 -0.50
CA GLU A 45 23.86 -7.38 -1.22
C GLU A 45 22.72 -8.11 -1.92
N VAL A 46 21.49 -7.82 -1.51
CA VAL A 46 20.26 -8.44 -2.02
C VAL A 46 19.36 -7.35 -2.61
N PRO A 47 18.75 -7.58 -3.78
CA PRO A 47 17.88 -6.59 -4.40
C PRO A 47 16.65 -6.29 -3.53
N VAL A 48 16.30 -5.01 -3.49
CA VAL A 48 15.14 -4.50 -2.74
C VAL A 48 14.10 -3.94 -3.71
N ILE A 49 12.94 -4.56 -3.71
CA ILE A 49 11.76 -4.11 -4.48
C ILE A 49 10.83 -3.34 -3.55
N VAL A 50 10.58 -2.09 -3.86
CA VAL A 50 9.64 -1.26 -3.10
C VAL A 50 8.26 -1.30 -3.75
N VAL A 51 7.26 -1.69 -2.98
CA VAL A 51 5.86 -1.55 -3.34
C VAL A 51 5.26 -0.45 -2.48
N GLY A 52 4.69 0.56 -3.12
CA GLY A 52 4.15 1.69 -2.38
C GLY A 52 3.14 2.50 -3.18
N ASN A 53 2.81 3.68 -2.69
CA ASN A 53 1.96 4.63 -3.39
C ASN A 53 2.40 6.07 -3.09
N ILE A 54 1.94 7.01 -3.92
CA ILE A 54 2.16 8.45 -3.73
C ILE A 54 0.94 9.17 -3.17
N THR A 55 -0.14 8.45 -2.86
CA THR A 55 -1.37 9.00 -2.27
C THR A 55 -1.57 8.50 -0.84
N VAL A 56 -2.42 9.16 -0.06
CA VAL A 56 -2.92 8.64 1.22
C VAL A 56 -4.04 7.64 0.97
N GLY A 57 -4.10 6.57 1.78
CA GLY A 57 -5.16 5.56 1.76
C GLY A 57 -4.79 4.26 1.06
N GLY A 58 -5.70 3.31 1.09
CA GLY A 58 -5.50 1.97 0.56
C GLY A 58 -5.54 1.95 -0.98
N THR A 59 -4.43 1.59 -1.60
CA THR A 59 -4.27 1.47 -3.07
C THR A 59 -4.03 0.04 -3.53
N GLY A 60 -4.09 -0.95 -2.60
CA GLY A 60 -3.86 -2.35 -2.94
C GLY A 60 -2.40 -2.80 -2.81
N LYS A 61 -1.58 -2.13 -1.99
CA LYS A 61 -0.18 -2.53 -1.72
C LYS A 61 -0.07 -3.94 -1.16
N THR A 62 -0.81 -4.23 -0.11
CA THR A 62 -0.77 -5.54 0.58
C THR A 62 -1.09 -6.71 -0.36
N PRO A 63 -2.18 -6.69 -1.15
CA PRO A 63 -2.41 -7.69 -2.18
C PRO A 63 -1.30 -7.81 -3.23
N MET A 64 -0.67 -6.70 -3.62
CA MET A 64 0.46 -6.73 -4.54
C MET A 64 1.67 -7.45 -3.93
N ILE A 65 2.00 -7.16 -2.67
CA ILE A 65 3.08 -7.85 -1.95
C ILE A 65 2.80 -9.35 -1.84
N GLN A 66 1.56 -9.73 -1.51
CA GLN A 66 1.13 -11.13 -1.45
C GLN A 66 1.30 -11.84 -2.79
N TRP A 67 0.83 -11.21 -3.87
CA TRP A 67 0.96 -11.76 -5.21
C TRP A 67 2.42 -11.87 -5.64
N LEU A 68 3.19 -10.80 -5.46
CA LEU A 68 4.59 -10.74 -5.88
C LEU A 68 5.45 -11.74 -5.10
N SER A 69 5.23 -11.86 -3.78
CA SER A 69 5.94 -12.85 -2.97
C SER A 69 5.63 -14.28 -3.43
N ALA A 70 4.38 -14.59 -3.74
CA ALA A 70 3.99 -15.90 -4.25
C ALA A 70 4.63 -16.21 -5.62
N GLN A 71 4.70 -15.23 -6.54
CA GLN A 71 5.35 -15.42 -7.84
C GLN A 71 6.86 -15.65 -7.69
N LEU A 72 7.54 -14.83 -6.88
CA LEU A 72 8.98 -14.98 -6.64
C LEU A 72 9.33 -16.31 -5.97
N MET A 73 8.52 -16.75 -5.02
CA MET A 73 8.68 -18.06 -4.37
C MET A 73 8.43 -19.21 -5.33
N ALA A 74 7.49 -19.07 -6.27
CA ALA A 74 7.25 -20.08 -7.31
C ALA A 74 8.45 -20.24 -8.26
N GLU A 75 9.23 -19.17 -8.47
CA GLU A 75 10.51 -19.21 -9.19
C GLU A 75 11.68 -19.74 -8.33
N GLY A 76 11.41 -20.19 -7.10
CA GLY A 76 12.40 -20.76 -6.20
C GLY A 76 13.21 -19.76 -5.38
N LEU A 77 12.84 -18.47 -5.40
CA LEU A 77 13.52 -17.43 -4.65
C LEU A 77 13.06 -17.38 -3.18
N ARG A 78 14.00 -17.18 -2.28
CA ARG A 78 13.73 -16.90 -0.87
C ARG A 78 13.36 -15.42 -0.72
N VAL A 79 12.15 -15.14 -0.29
CA VAL A 79 11.62 -13.78 -0.15
C VAL A 79 11.57 -13.40 1.32
N ALA A 80 12.00 -12.18 1.67
CA ALA A 80 11.70 -11.55 2.95
C ALA A 80 10.94 -10.25 2.73
N ILE A 81 10.08 -9.88 3.68
CA ILE A 81 9.28 -8.67 3.61
C ILE A 81 9.70 -7.73 4.74
N VAL A 82 9.88 -6.44 4.43
CA VAL A 82 10.15 -5.42 5.44
C VAL A 82 9.00 -4.41 5.48
N SER A 83 8.49 -4.14 6.68
CA SER A 83 7.38 -3.20 6.90
C SER A 83 7.71 -2.21 8.03
N ARG A 84 6.96 -1.10 8.12
CA ARG A 84 7.12 -0.10 9.18
C ARG A 84 6.56 -0.56 10.52
N GLY A 85 5.54 -1.41 10.48
CA GLY A 85 4.74 -1.75 11.63
C GLY A 85 3.80 -0.62 12.03
N TYR A 86 3.09 -0.07 11.07
CA TYR A 86 2.11 0.97 11.34
C TYR A 86 1.05 0.45 12.32
N GLY A 87 0.72 1.25 13.34
CA GLY A 87 -0.19 0.84 14.41
C GLY A 87 0.41 -0.10 15.46
N GLY A 88 1.60 -0.65 15.23
CA GLY A 88 2.29 -1.50 16.18
C GLY A 88 2.80 -0.76 17.40
N LYS A 89 2.77 -1.44 18.57
CA LYS A 89 3.18 -0.89 19.87
C LYS A 89 4.52 -1.41 20.37
N SER A 90 5.21 -2.24 19.59
CA SER A 90 6.54 -2.72 19.95
C SER A 90 7.51 -1.56 20.18
N LYS A 91 8.38 -1.73 21.17
CA LYS A 91 9.51 -0.82 21.44
C LYS A 91 10.85 -1.47 21.09
N GLN A 92 10.84 -2.74 20.70
CA GLN A 92 12.04 -3.50 20.34
C GLN A 92 12.06 -3.71 18.83
N PHE A 93 13.14 -3.26 18.20
CA PHE A 93 13.35 -3.34 16.76
C PHE A 93 14.78 -3.79 16.46
N PRO A 94 15.01 -4.50 15.35
CA PRO A 94 14.02 -5.07 14.41
C PRO A 94 13.15 -6.14 15.08
N LEU A 95 11.87 -6.20 14.71
CA LEU A 95 10.92 -7.19 15.19
C LEU A 95 10.58 -8.18 14.06
N VAL A 96 10.84 -9.46 14.26
CA VAL A 96 10.32 -10.52 13.39
C VAL A 96 8.87 -10.78 13.78
N VAL A 97 7.97 -10.70 12.80
CA VAL A 97 6.54 -10.85 13.05
C VAL A 97 6.18 -12.32 13.20
N ASP A 98 5.63 -12.68 14.34
CA ASP A 98 5.02 -13.99 14.53
C ASP A 98 3.62 -14.00 13.87
N PRO A 99 3.36 -14.86 12.86
CA PRO A 99 2.05 -14.95 12.22
C PRO A 99 0.89 -15.29 13.16
N ARG A 100 1.20 -15.93 14.30
CA ARG A 100 0.23 -16.31 15.33
C ARG A 100 0.27 -15.38 16.55
N GLY A 101 1.16 -14.39 16.52
CA GLY A 101 1.37 -13.45 17.60
C GLY A 101 0.32 -12.36 17.70
N ASP A 102 0.50 -11.52 18.71
CA ASP A 102 -0.37 -10.36 18.91
C ASP A 102 -0.09 -9.27 17.87
N ALA A 103 -1.07 -9.01 17.02
CA ALA A 103 -1.00 -7.95 16.00
C ALA A 103 -0.75 -6.56 16.60
N THR A 104 -1.07 -6.35 17.87
CA THR A 104 -0.79 -5.07 18.56
C THR A 104 0.70 -4.75 18.66
N LEU A 105 1.58 -5.73 18.56
CA LEU A 105 3.03 -5.51 18.59
C LEU A 105 3.59 -5.04 17.25
N ALA A 106 3.22 -5.71 16.17
CA ALA A 106 3.76 -5.48 14.82
C ALA A 106 2.91 -4.58 13.94
N GLY A 107 1.63 -4.42 14.28
CA GLY A 107 0.59 -3.78 13.46
C GLY A 107 -0.12 -4.77 12.56
N ASP A 108 -1.39 -4.46 12.23
CA ASP A 108 -2.31 -5.35 11.54
C ASP A 108 -1.81 -5.73 10.14
N GLU A 109 -1.30 -4.76 9.36
CA GLU A 109 -0.81 -5.00 7.99
C GLU A 109 0.39 -5.96 7.98
N ALA A 110 1.36 -5.76 8.89
CA ALA A 110 2.54 -6.61 8.96
C ALA A 110 2.18 -8.04 9.42
N THR A 111 1.25 -8.16 10.36
CA THR A 111 0.74 -9.47 10.82
C THR A 111 -0.02 -10.18 9.71
N LEU A 112 -0.87 -9.47 8.96
CA LEU A 112 -1.58 -10.02 7.80
C LEU A 112 -0.59 -10.53 6.73
N LEU A 113 0.47 -9.77 6.44
CA LEU A 113 1.50 -10.20 5.50
C LEU A 113 2.20 -11.47 5.99
N ALA A 114 2.57 -11.56 7.27
CA ALA A 114 3.20 -12.76 7.83
C ALA A 114 2.29 -13.99 7.76
N GLN A 115 0.99 -13.81 8.00
CA GLN A 115 0.01 -14.88 7.92
C GLN A 115 -0.24 -15.38 6.50
N SER A 116 -0.25 -14.49 5.52
CA SER A 116 -0.72 -14.78 4.16
C SER A 116 0.39 -15.13 3.18
N THR A 117 1.65 -14.71 3.44
CA THR A 117 2.75 -14.91 2.47
C THR A 117 3.68 -16.05 2.84
N HIS A 118 3.67 -16.49 4.09
CA HIS A 118 4.64 -17.46 4.65
C HIS A 118 6.11 -16.99 4.54
N CYS A 119 6.34 -15.72 4.22
CA CYS A 119 7.65 -15.11 4.20
C CYS A 119 7.99 -14.58 5.60
N PRO A 120 9.28 -14.53 6.00
CA PRO A 120 9.70 -13.74 7.15
C PRO A 120 9.32 -12.27 6.91
N VAL A 121 8.60 -11.69 7.87
CA VAL A 121 8.22 -10.27 7.87
C VAL A 121 8.95 -9.58 9.01
N ILE A 122 9.72 -8.55 8.69
CA ILE A 122 10.52 -7.78 9.65
C ILE A 122 9.98 -6.37 9.74
N VAL A 123 9.67 -5.95 10.95
CA VAL A 123 9.18 -4.60 11.24
C VAL A 123 10.27 -3.75 11.88
N ASP A 124 10.54 -2.60 11.29
CA ASP A 124 11.40 -1.57 11.88
C ASP A 124 11.07 -0.20 11.27
N PRO A 125 10.85 0.87 12.06
CA PRO A 125 10.79 2.24 11.56
C PRO A 125 12.05 2.66 10.79
N ASN A 126 13.23 2.11 11.14
CA ASN A 126 14.49 2.24 10.41
C ASN A 126 14.57 1.14 9.34
N ARG A 127 14.04 1.40 8.15
CA ARG A 127 13.99 0.45 7.03
C ARG A 127 15.35 -0.14 6.65
N PRO A 128 16.45 0.63 6.51
CA PRO A 128 17.78 0.07 6.27
C PRO A 128 18.19 -0.99 7.29
N GLN A 129 17.84 -0.78 8.56
CA GLN A 129 18.12 -1.74 9.62
C GLN A 129 17.27 -3.00 9.47
N ALA A 130 15.99 -2.89 9.12
CA ALA A 130 15.12 -4.04 8.82
C ALA A 130 15.70 -4.89 7.69
N VAL A 131 16.15 -4.24 6.59
CA VAL A 131 16.75 -4.92 5.43
C VAL A 131 18.04 -5.65 5.85
N SER A 132 18.96 -4.97 6.53
CA SER A 132 20.21 -5.58 6.99
C SER A 132 19.97 -6.76 7.93
N TYR A 133 19.00 -6.64 8.82
CA TYR A 133 18.61 -7.73 9.73
C TYR A 133 18.03 -8.92 8.95
N ALA A 134 17.13 -8.66 7.99
CA ALA A 134 16.55 -9.70 7.14
C ALA A 134 17.63 -10.48 6.39
N ILE A 135 18.60 -9.79 5.80
CA ILE A 135 19.74 -10.41 5.08
C ILE A 135 20.55 -11.30 6.03
N ALA A 136 20.91 -10.78 7.20
CA ALA A 136 21.77 -11.48 8.14
C ALA A 136 21.11 -12.72 8.77
N THR A 137 19.77 -12.71 8.95
CA THR A 137 19.08 -13.76 9.72
C THR A 137 18.31 -14.76 8.85
N HIS A 138 17.81 -14.32 7.68
CA HIS A 138 16.96 -15.14 6.83
C HIS A 138 17.56 -15.45 5.47
N HIS A 139 18.69 -14.81 5.10
CA HIS A 139 19.41 -15.01 3.83
C HIS A 139 18.49 -15.03 2.62
N PRO A 140 17.63 -14.00 2.42
CA PRO A 140 16.73 -13.93 1.30
C PRO A 140 17.50 -13.69 -0.01
N ASP A 141 16.90 -14.09 -1.14
CA ASP A 141 17.40 -13.77 -2.48
C ASP A 141 16.83 -12.44 -2.99
N VAL A 142 15.69 -12.00 -2.40
CA VAL A 142 15.04 -10.72 -2.71
C VAL A 142 14.25 -10.20 -1.49
N ILE A 143 14.22 -8.89 -1.32
CA ILE A 143 13.44 -8.21 -0.27
C ILE A 143 12.33 -7.40 -0.89
N LEU A 144 11.11 -7.56 -0.37
CA LEU A 144 9.96 -6.72 -0.67
C LEU A 144 9.75 -5.71 0.45
N SER A 145 9.69 -4.42 0.11
CA SER A 145 9.40 -3.37 1.09
C SER A 145 7.98 -2.85 0.93
N ASP A 146 7.18 -3.07 1.98
CA ASP A 146 5.81 -2.59 2.07
C ASP A 146 5.77 -1.11 2.47
N ASP A 147 5.01 -0.30 1.72
CA ASP A 147 4.87 1.16 1.84
C ASP A 147 6.22 1.89 1.96
N GLY A 148 7.19 1.45 1.12
CA GLY A 148 8.58 1.91 1.20
C GLY A 148 8.90 3.18 0.40
N MET A 149 7.96 3.74 -0.38
CA MET A 149 8.22 4.84 -1.32
C MET A 149 8.89 6.06 -0.66
N GLN A 150 8.41 6.49 0.49
CA GLN A 150 8.91 7.67 1.22
C GLN A 150 10.12 7.38 2.12
N HIS A 151 10.64 6.13 2.12
CA HIS A 151 11.79 5.73 2.93
C HIS A 151 13.12 5.83 2.16
N TYR A 152 13.46 7.03 1.70
CA TYR A 152 14.60 7.31 0.83
C TYR A 152 15.99 6.96 1.39
N ALA A 153 16.13 6.75 2.69
CA ALA A 153 17.37 6.26 3.29
C ALA A 153 17.64 4.77 2.96
N MET A 154 16.61 4.04 2.56
CA MET A 154 16.72 2.66 2.11
C MET A 154 17.00 2.65 0.61
N HIS A 155 18.12 2.03 0.21
CA HIS A 155 18.38 1.77 -1.21
C HIS A 155 17.32 0.84 -1.78
N ARG A 156 17.01 1.03 -3.04
CA ARG A 156 16.02 0.26 -3.78
C ARG A 156 16.47 0.04 -5.20
N ASP A 157 16.24 -1.15 -5.71
CA ASP A 157 16.63 -1.57 -7.04
C ASP A 157 15.45 -1.48 -8.02
N LEU A 158 14.21 -1.61 -7.48
CA LEU A 158 12.99 -1.51 -8.27
C LEU A 158 11.87 -0.86 -7.45
N GLU A 159 11.09 0.01 -8.08
CA GLU A 159 9.95 0.71 -7.50
C GLU A 159 8.66 0.42 -8.25
N ILE A 160 7.66 -0.08 -7.52
CA ILE A 160 6.30 -0.34 -8.02
C ILE A 160 5.33 0.60 -7.31
N VAL A 161 4.69 1.47 -8.06
CA VAL A 161 3.65 2.37 -7.55
C VAL A 161 2.27 1.76 -7.78
N MET A 162 1.52 1.62 -6.70
CA MET A 162 0.13 1.17 -6.75
C MET A 162 -0.82 2.35 -6.88
N VAL A 163 -1.75 2.27 -7.82
CA VAL A 163 -2.78 3.28 -8.08
C VAL A 163 -4.15 2.64 -8.06
N ASP A 164 -5.10 3.28 -7.41
CA ASP A 164 -6.51 2.87 -7.45
C ASP A 164 -7.17 3.42 -8.72
N SER A 165 -7.84 2.57 -9.51
CA SER A 165 -8.41 2.95 -10.81
C SER A 165 -9.55 3.97 -10.70
N ILE A 166 -10.27 3.97 -9.58
CA ILE A 166 -11.44 4.83 -9.36
C ILE A 166 -11.02 6.17 -8.77
N ARG A 167 -10.18 6.15 -7.74
CA ARG A 167 -9.74 7.36 -7.04
C ARG A 167 -8.60 8.08 -7.75
N GLY A 168 -7.77 7.34 -8.50
CA GLY A 168 -6.60 7.88 -9.16
C GLY A 168 -5.73 8.69 -8.19
N PHE A 169 -5.38 9.89 -8.59
CA PHE A 169 -4.59 10.84 -7.80
C PHE A 169 -5.46 11.97 -7.20
N GLY A 170 -6.79 11.77 -7.16
CA GLY A 170 -7.73 12.75 -6.63
C GLY A 170 -7.64 14.10 -7.35
N ASN A 171 -7.57 15.20 -6.60
CA ASN A 171 -7.44 16.55 -7.15
C ASN A 171 -6.01 16.92 -7.60
N GLY A 172 -5.07 15.97 -7.58
CA GLY A 172 -3.68 16.15 -8.03
C GLY A 172 -2.82 17.06 -7.15
N ARG A 173 -3.29 17.43 -5.96
CA ARG A 173 -2.57 18.32 -5.05
C ARG A 173 -1.88 17.53 -3.94
N LEU A 174 -0.77 18.11 -3.45
CA LEU A 174 -0.06 17.58 -2.29
C LEU A 174 -0.82 17.83 -0.99
N LEU A 175 -0.51 17.04 0.03
CA LEU A 175 -0.99 17.26 1.39
C LEU A 175 -0.66 18.69 1.87
N PRO A 176 -1.55 19.36 2.63
CA PRO A 176 -2.89 18.92 3.00
C PRO A 176 -4.00 19.31 1.99
N ALA A 177 -3.69 20.02 0.90
CA ALA A 177 -4.68 20.47 -0.08
C ALA A 177 -5.23 19.34 -0.98
N GLY A 178 -4.55 18.22 -1.02
CA GLY A 178 -4.93 17.02 -1.76
C GLY A 178 -4.34 15.75 -1.14
N PRO A 179 -4.56 14.57 -1.78
CA PRO A 179 -4.18 13.29 -1.22
C PRO A 179 -2.71 12.93 -1.44
N LEU A 180 -1.95 13.72 -2.21
CA LEU A 180 -0.61 13.32 -2.62
C LEU A 180 0.42 13.48 -1.49
N ARG A 181 1.19 12.41 -1.24
CA ARG A 181 2.39 12.41 -0.40
C ARG A 181 3.61 12.90 -1.17
N GLU A 182 3.63 12.66 -2.48
CA GLU A 182 4.67 13.04 -3.43
C GLU A 182 4.05 13.61 -4.71
N PRO A 183 4.72 14.53 -5.42
CA PRO A 183 4.17 15.14 -6.61
C PRO A 183 4.07 14.12 -7.77
N LEU A 184 3.21 14.40 -8.75
CA LEU A 184 2.94 13.49 -9.87
C LEU A 184 4.16 13.25 -10.77
N ASP A 185 5.10 14.20 -10.85
CA ASP A 185 6.37 14.05 -11.57
C ASP A 185 7.23 12.89 -11.02
N ARG A 186 6.97 12.46 -9.79
CA ARG A 186 7.60 11.27 -9.20
C ARG A 186 7.31 9.99 -10.01
N LEU A 187 6.19 9.94 -10.70
CA LEU A 187 5.81 8.78 -11.52
C LEU A 187 6.72 8.58 -12.75
N GLU A 188 7.43 9.62 -13.18
CA GLU A 188 8.38 9.56 -14.30
C GLU A 188 9.68 8.83 -13.93
N THR A 189 9.92 8.65 -12.63
CA THR A 189 11.17 8.08 -12.09
C THR A 189 10.99 6.70 -11.43
N VAL A 190 9.78 6.14 -11.45
CA VAL A 190 9.50 4.79 -10.96
C VAL A 190 9.60 3.78 -12.09
N ASP A 191 9.87 2.53 -11.77
CA ASP A 191 10.03 1.48 -12.78
C ASP A 191 8.68 1.00 -13.30
N HIS A 192 7.68 0.85 -12.40
CA HIS A 192 6.36 0.35 -12.76
C HIS A 192 5.24 1.10 -12.04
N ILE A 193 4.16 1.34 -12.79
CA ILE A 193 2.89 1.84 -12.28
C ILE A 193 1.85 0.74 -12.44
N CYS A 194 1.35 0.21 -11.32
CA CYS A 194 0.36 -0.84 -11.30
C CYS A 194 -0.99 -0.28 -10.86
N VAL A 195 -1.99 -0.42 -11.73
CA VAL A 195 -3.34 0.08 -11.46
C VAL A 195 -4.21 -1.05 -10.94
N LYS A 196 -4.66 -0.92 -9.69
CA LYS A 196 -5.67 -1.81 -9.12
C LYS A 196 -7.01 -1.49 -9.78
N GLN A 197 -7.56 -2.44 -10.51
CA GLN A 197 -8.88 -2.33 -11.14
C GLN A 197 -9.79 -3.42 -10.60
N VAL A 198 -10.94 -3.04 -10.08
CA VAL A 198 -11.94 -3.98 -9.52
C VAL A 198 -12.82 -4.55 -10.64
N GLU A 199 -13.21 -3.70 -11.58
CA GLU A 199 -14.00 -4.07 -12.76
C GLU A 199 -13.41 -3.44 -14.02
N PRO A 200 -13.56 -4.08 -15.21
CA PRO A 200 -13.18 -3.47 -16.46
C PRO A 200 -13.96 -2.16 -16.67
N GLY A 201 -13.26 -1.05 -16.83
CA GLY A 201 -13.88 0.26 -16.99
C GLY A 201 -12.85 1.34 -17.29
N PRO A 202 -13.28 2.58 -17.52
CA PRO A 202 -12.38 3.70 -17.78
C PRO A 202 -11.55 4.01 -16.53
N LEU A 203 -10.27 4.23 -16.73
CA LEU A 203 -9.37 4.70 -15.68
C LEU A 203 -9.69 6.14 -15.30
N HIS A 204 -9.44 6.48 -14.04
CA HIS A 204 -9.56 7.87 -13.59
C HIS A 204 -8.66 8.78 -14.46
N HIS A 205 -9.18 9.94 -14.87
CA HIS A 205 -8.52 10.85 -15.80
C HIS A 205 -7.13 11.33 -15.36
N SER A 206 -6.83 11.30 -14.06
CA SER A 206 -5.53 11.68 -13.51
C SER A 206 -4.43 10.62 -13.68
N ILE A 207 -4.78 9.40 -14.11
CA ILE A 207 -3.80 8.33 -14.31
C ILE A 207 -3.10 8.55 -15.66
N PRO A 208 -1.75 8.66 -15.69
CA PRO A 208 -1.03 8.88 -16.93
C PRO A 208 -1.25 7.75 -17.93
N LYS A 209 -1.46 8.10 -19.18
CA LYS A 209 -1.46 7.15 -20.30
C LYS A 209 -0.02 6.97 -20.79
N SER A 210 0.82 6.29 -20.03
CA SER A 210 2.21 6.04 -20.40
C SER A 210 2.45 4.55 -20.61
N ASN A 211 3.51 4.22 -21.34
CA ASN A 211 3.94 2.82 -21.58
C ASN A 211 4.43 2.12 -20.28
N GLN A 212 4.63 2.86 -19.20
CA GLN A 212 4.99 2.33 -17.88
C GLN A 212 3.77 1.88 -17.06
N VAL A 213 2.54 2.17 -17.53
CA VAL A 213 1.32 1.76 -16.82
C VAL A 213 1.02 0.31 -17.15
N ASN A 214 1.31 -0.56 -16.22
CA ASN A 214 0.89 -1.96 -16.27
C ASN A 214 -0.49 -2.08 -15.62
N LEU A 215 -1.49 -2.39 -16.44
CA LEU A 215 -2.80 -2.78 -15.94
C LEU A 215 -2.68 -4.20 -15.41
N LEU A 216 -2.41 -4.36 -14.12
CA LEU A 216 -2.57 -5.64 -13.48
C LEU A 216 -4.05 -5.79 -13.13
N PRO A 217 -4.76 -6.74 -13.74
CA PRO A 217 -6.04 -7.19 -13.23
C PRO A 217 -5.78 -7.93 -11.91
N VAL A 218 -5.34 -7.15 -10.91
CA VAL A 218 -5.03 -7.71 -9.61
C VAL A 218 -6.34 -7.78 -8.84
N VAL A 219 -6.70 -9.00 -8.45
CA VAL A 219 -7.22 -9.21 -7.11
C VAL A 219 -8.63 -9.75 -6.94
N LEU A 220 -9.44 -9.90 -7.92
CA LEU A 220 -10.65 -10.70 -7.68
C LEU A 220 -10.32 -12.16 -7.32
N GLY A 221 -9.18 -12.69 -7.77
CA GLY A 221 -8.73 -14.04 -7.43
C GLY A 221 -8.30 -14.21 -5.98
N SER A 222 -7.59 -13.26 -5.39
CA SER A 222 -7.10 -13.34 -4.01
C SER A 222 -8.18 -13.05 -2.98
N LEU A 223 -9.13 -12.17 -3.24
CA LEU A 223 -10.31 -11.97 -2.40
C LEU A 223 -11.20 -13.23 -2.35
N ARG A 224 -11.32 -13.97 -3.46
CA ARG A 224 -12.02 -15.26 -3.47
C ARG A 224 -11.33 -16.34 -2.63
N GLN A 225 -10.02 -16.27 -2.44
CA GLN A 225 -9.29 -17.21 -1.56
C GLN A 225 -9.31 -16.80 -0.09
N VAL A 226 -9.34 -15.50 0.22
CA VAL A 226 -9.39 -15.01 1.60
C VAL A 226 -10.78 -15.12 2.21
N VAL A 227 -11.82 -15.05 1.41
CA VAL A 227 -13.18 -15.30 1.87
C VAL A 227 -13.46 -16.82 1.80
N GLY A 228 -12.84 -17.57 2.69
CA GLY A 228 -13.28 -18.91 3.03
C GLY A 228 -14.63 -18.84 3.74
N ILE A 229 -15.68 -18.36 3.06
CA ILE A 229 -17.06 -18.42 3.55
C ILE A 229 -17.53 -19.84 3.33
N GLN A 230 -17.00 -20.76 4.14
CA GLN A 230 -17.54 -22.10 4.21
C GLN A 230 -18.84 -22.02 5.01
N GLY A 231 -19.92 -22.43 4.38
CA GLY A 231 -21.20 -22.66 5.05
C GLY A 231 -22.19 -21.49 5.10
N VAL A 232 -21.93 -20.36 4.44
CA VAL A 232 -22.94 -19.29 4.29
C VAL A 232 -23.66 -19.48 2.96
N PRO A 233 -24.99 -19.68 2.93
CA PRO A 233 -25.77 -19.71 1.71
C PRO A 233 -25.63 -18.37 0.93
N VAL A 234 -25.60 -18.43 -0.40
CA VAL A 234 -25.42 -17.24 -1.27
C VAL A 234 -26.58 -16.24 -1.12
N ASP A 235 -27.72 -16.70 -0.67
CA ASP A 235 -28.94 -15.91 -0.42
C ASP A 235 -29.11 -15.48 1.04
N ALA A 236 -28.18 -15.83 1.92
CA ALA A 236 -28.23 -15.43 3.31
C ALA A 236 -28.08 -13.91 3.46
N PHE A 237 -28.90 -13.35 4.36
CA PHE A 237 -28.72 -11.95 4.76
C PHE A 237 -27.54 -11.83 5.72
N VAL A 238 -26.53 -11.06 5.35
CA VAL A 238 -25.26 -10.92 6.08
C VAL A 238 -25.01 -9.48 6.52
N HIS A 239 -24.22 -9.31 7.57
CA HIS A 239 -23.65 -8.00 7.92
C HIS A 239 -22.25 -7.88 7.32
N LEU A 240 -22.08 -6.96 6.36
CA LEU A 240 -20.80 -6.63 5.75
C LEU A 240 -20.11 -5.55 6.57
N VAL A 241 -18.99 -5.89 7.18
CA VAL A 241 -18.27 -4.99 8.10
C VAL A 241 -16.91 -4.66 7.51
N ALA A 242 -16.58 -3.37 7.39
CA ALA A 242 -15.30 -2.92 6.89
C ALA A 242 -14.76 -1.72 7.66
N GLY A 243 -13.53 -1.84 8.20
CA GLY A 243 -12.74 -0.77 8.80
C GLY A 243 -11.48 -0.51 7.97
N ILE A 244 -11.65 -0.25 6.68
CA ILE A 244 -10.56 -0.05 5.70
C ILE A 244 -10.74 1.29 4.98
N GLY A 245 -9.66 1.79 4.35
CA GLY A 245 -9.64 3.10 3.69
C GLY A 245 -10.64 3.25 2.53
N ASP A 246 -11.18 2.15 1.99
CA ASP A 246 -12.26 2.14 0.99
C ASP A 246 -13.30 1.06 1.29
N PRO A 247 -14.22 1.31 2.25
CA PRO A 247 -15.29 0.38 2.58
C PRO A 247 -16.25 0.11 1.41
N HIS A 248 -16.50 1.11 0.56
CA HIS A 248 -17.42 0.98 -0.56
C HIS A 248 -16.91 -0.01 -1.61
N GLY A 249 -15.61 -0.02 -1.90
CA GLY A 249 -15.01 -1.00 -2.79
C GLY A 249 -15.16 -2.43 -2.27
N PHE A 250 -15.03 -2.63 -0.96
CA PHE A 250 -15.27 -3.94 -0.33
C PHE A 250 -16.75 -4.37 -0.46
N PHE A 251 -17.69 -3.47 -0.18
CA PHE A 251 -19.11 -3.78 -0.25
C PHE A 251 -19.56 -4.11 -1.68
N SER A 252 -19.09 -3.35 -2.68
CA SER A 252 -19.38 -3.63 -4.09
C SER A 252 -18.87 -5.00 -4.54
N VAL A 253 -17.71 -5.41 -4.07
CA VAL A 253 -17.16 -6.75 -4.35
C VAL A 253 -18.03 -7.84 -3.71
N ALA A 254 -18.43 -7.65 -2.45
CA ALA A 254 -19.29 -8.61 -1.75
C ALA A 254 -20.66 -8.76 -2.43
N GLU A 255 -21.27 -7.64 -2.86
CA GLU A 255 -22.51 -7.63 -3.63
C GLU A 255 -22.37 -8.34 -4.99
N ALA A 256 -21.24 -8.09 -5.71
CA ALA A 256 -20.94 -8.76 -6.97
C ALA A 256 -20.74 -10.29 -6.79
N MET A 257 -20.34 -10.73 -5.60
CA MET A 257 -20.27 -12.14 -5.21
C MET A 257 -21.63 -12.76 -4.84
N GLY A 258 -22.71 -11.97 -4.86
CA GLY A 258 -24.07 -12.40 -4.57
C GLY A 258 -24.50 -12.27 -3.10
N PHE A 259 -23.65 -11.69 -2.23
CA PHE A 259 -24.04 -11.42 -0.85
C PHE A 259 -24.99 -10.23 -0.76
N ARG A 260 -26.06 -10.40 0.01
CA ARG A 260 -27.03 -9.35 0.32
C ARG A 260 -27.02 -9.08 1.81
N GLY A 261 -27.02 -7.80 2.21
CA GLY A 261 -27.00 -7.51 3.63
C GLY A 261 -26.85 -6.04 3.98
N GLN A 262 -26.60 -5.79 5.24
CA GLN A 262 -26.36 -4.44 5.74
C GLN A 262 -24.86 -4.14 5.80
N CYS A 263 -24.47 -3.02 5.18
CA CYS A 263 -23.10 -2.57 5.14
C CYS A 263 -22.79 -1.67 6.35
N HIS A 264 -21.70 -1.97 7.04
CA HIS A 264 -21.20 -1.21 8.18
C HIS A 264 -19.76 -0.74 7.88
N ALA A 265 -19.62 0.56 7.62
CA ALA A 265 -18.32 1.19 7.44
C ALA A 265 -17.84 1.77 8.78
N PHE A 266 -16.65 1.38 9.21
CA PHE A 266 -15.96 1.95 10.35
C PHE A 266 -14.83 2.86 9.89
N ALA A 267 -14.39 3.76 10.76
CA ALA A 267 -13.24 4.59 10.47
C ALA A 267 -11.99 3.73 10.28
N ASP A 268 -11.23 4.03 9.24
CA ASP A 268 -9.88 3.53 9.07
C ASP A 268 -9.00 4.16 10.18
N HIS A 269 -8.20 3.41 10.88
CA HIS A 269 -7.48 3.78 12.12
C HIS A 269 -6.78 5.13 12.10
#